data_5faf260431b5e7828add7ca688fea071
#
_entry.id   5faf260431b5e7828add7ca688fea071
#
_cell.length_a   1.000
_cell.length_b   1.000
_cell.length_c   1.000
_cell.angle_alpha   90.00
_cell.angle_beta   90.00
_cell.angle_gamma   90.00
#
_symmetry.space_group_name_H-M   'P 1'
#
loop_
_entity.id
_entity.type
_entity.pdbx_description
1 polymer ?
#
loop_
_entity_poly.entity_id
_entity_poly.type
_entity_poly.pdbx_seq_one_letter_code
_entity_poly.pdbx_strand_id
1 'polypeptide(L)'
;MISLLKINRIDLLEKLFGDVLIPQAVFDELTVDERFRLEADEIRQKKFIVVKPVNNPESASILKRAAGLDQGESEAIVLSDELKADLLLMDEAKGRNVSAQMGLRIMGTIGILMAAYEEHELTSDEVRECVNGLQRAGRHIGQRHYQMLLSRLKD
;
A
#
# COMPACT_ATOMS: atom_id res chain seq x y z
N MET A 1 1.34 1.67 1.78
CA MET A 1 1.82 1.54 3.17
C MET A 1 2.07 2.87 3.84
N ILE A 2 2.91 3.75 3.28
CA ILE A 2 3.22 5.06 3.86
C ILE A 2 1.95 5.86 4.18
N SER A 3 0.97 5.87 3.29
CA SER A 3 -0.29 6.58 3.53
C SER A 3 -0.99 6.13 4.81
N LEU A 4 -1.04 4.82 5.07
CA LEU A 4 -1.65 4.29 6.31
C LEU A 4 -0.83 4.64 7.55
N LEU A 5 0.49 4.66 7.43
CA LEU A 5 1.37 5.09 8.52
C LEU A 5 1.15 6.57 8.85
N LYS A 6 0.98 7.41 7.84
CA LYS A 6 0.74 8.85 8.00
C LYS A 6 -0.56 9.16 8.75
N ILE A 7 -1.55 8.30 8.64
CA ILE A 7 -2.83 8.47 9.37
C ILE A 7 -2.93 7.55 10.59
N ASN A 8 -1.83 6.90 10.96
CA ASN A 8 -1.75 6.00 12.10
C ASN A 8 -2.77 4.85 12.05
N ARG A 9 -2.99 4.28 10.87
CA ARG A 9 -3.93 3.18 10.66
C ARG A 9 -3.32 2.00 9.94
N ILE A 10 -2.04 1.72 10.20
CA ILE A 10 -1.37 0.52 9.68
C ILE A 10 -2.02 -0.77 10.22
N ASP A 11 -2.70 -0.67 11.37
CA ASP A 11 -3.45 -1.76 11.98
C ASP A 11 -4.49 -2.39 11.05
N LEU A 12 -5.03 -1.61 10.11
CA LEU A 12 -6.02 -2.10 9.16
C LEU A 12 -5.49 -3.22 8.28
N LEU A 13 -4.20 -3.22 7.97
CA LEU A 13 -3.59 -4.27 7.17
C LEU A 13 -3.63 -5.62 7.89
N GLU A 14 -3.31 -5.63 9.18
CA GLU A 14 -3.40 -6.86 9.98
C GLU A 14 -4.85 -7.34 10.09
N LYS A 15 -5.78 -6.43 10.36
CA LYS A 15 -7.20 -6.75 10.50
C LYS A 15 -7.81 -7.34 9.24
N LEU A 16 -7.45 -6.78 8.08
CA LEU A 16 -8.02 -7.20 6.79
C LEU A 16 -7.30 -8.40 6.17
N PHE A 17 -5.99 -8.49 6.34
CA PHE A 17 -5.15 -9.42 5.56
C PHE A 17 -4.30 -10.36 6.41
N GLY A 18 -4.19 -10.14 7.72
CA GLY A 18 -3.25 -10.87 8.56
C GLY A 18 -1.82 -10.43 8.27
N ASP A 19 -0.93 -11.36 7.95
CA ASP A 19 0.45 -11.02 7.62
C ASP A 19 0.56 -10.34 6.25
N VAL A 20 1.39 -9.31 6.21
CA VAL A 20 1.65 -8.51 5.01
C VAL A 20 3.13 -8.60 4.68
N LEU A 21 3.45 -8.94 3.44
CA LEU A 21 4.83 -9.02 2.97
C LEU A 21 5.21 -7.69 2.33
N ILE A 22 6.40 -7.20 2.64
CA ILE A 22 6.97 -6.04 1.98
C ILE A 22 8.32 -6.41 1.35
N PRO A 23 8.61 -5.89 0.14
CA PRO A 23 9.91 -6.13 -0.48
C PRO A 23 11.04 -5.49 0.32
N GLN A 24 12.23 -6.05 0.21
CA GLN A 24 13.43 -5.49 0.86
C GLN A 24 13.64 -4.03 0.46
N ALA A 25 13.45 -3.68 -0.82
CA ALA A 25 13.63 -2.31 -1.29
C ALA A 25 12.69 -1.32 -0.60
N VAL A 26 11.44 -1.71 -0.33
CA VAL A 26 10.49 -0.86 0.39
C VAL A 26 10.95 -0.63 1.83
N PHE A 27 11.40 -1.68 2.49
CA PHE A 27 11.95 -1.58 3.84
C PHE A 27 13.20 -0.71 3.88
N ASP A 28 14.12 -0.90 2.93
CA ASP A 28 15.35 -0.13 2.83
C ASP A 28 15.07 1.37 2.61
N GLU A 29 14.13 1.68 1.73
CA GLU A 29 13.71 3.05 1.44
C GLU A 29 13.20 3.76 2.70
N LEU A 30 12.39 3.09 3.51
CA LEU A 30 11.88 3.62 4.76
C LEU A 30 12.97 3.76 5.84
N THR A 31 13.98 2.89 5.84
CA THR A 31 15.00 2.88 6.89
C THR A 31 16.20 3.77 6.58
N VAL A 32 16.47 4.07 5.32
CA VAL A 32 17.60 4.93 4.90
C VAL A 32 17.23 6.41 4.92
N ASP A 33 15.99 6.74 4.56
CA ASP A 33 15.53 8.13 4.50
C ASP A 33 15.06 8.60 5.89
N GLU A 34 15.79 9.56 6.46
CA GLU A 34 15.45 10.11 7.78
C GLU A 34 14.05 10.74 7.85
N ARG A 35 13.49 11.14 6.71
CA ARG A 35 12.12 11.66 6.66
C ARG A 35 11.08 10.61 7.09
N PHE A 36 11.42 9.32 6.97
CA PHE A 36 10.55 8.21 7.33
C PHE A 36 10.98 7.48 8.61
N ARG A 37 11.79 8.13 9.44
CA ARG A 37 12.32 7.49 10.64
C ARG A 37 11.23 6.94 11.57
N LEU A 38 10.19 7.72 11.81
CA LEU A 38 9.08 7.30 12.69
C LEU A 38 8.32 6.13 12.07
N GLU A 39 8.07 6.19 10.77
CA GLU A 39 7.39 5.13 10.03
C GLU A 39 8.21 3.85 10.00
N ALA A 40 9.53 3.98 9.83
CA ALA A 40 10.44 2.82 9.86
C ALA A 40 10.44 2.14 11.23
N ASP A 41 10.50 2.91 12.31
CA ASP A 41 10.46 2.39 13.67
C ASP A 41 9.14 1.69 13.96
N GLU A 42 8.03 2.25 13.49
CA GLU A 42 6.71 1.63 13.63
C GLU A 42 6.65 0.30 12.89
N ILE A 43 7.14 0.22 11.66
CA ILE A 43 7.16 -1.02 10.87
C ILE A 43 7.99 -2.10 11.57
N ARG A 44 9.16 -1.75 12.11
CA ARG A 44 10.01 -2.70 12.82
C ARG A 44 9.33 -3.33 14.02
N GLN A 45 8.40 -2.62 14.65
CA GLN A 45 7.66 -3.10 15.83
C GLN A 45 6.46 -3.98 15.46
N LYS A 46 6.01 -3.98 14.21
CA LYS A 46 4.82 -4.72 13.78
C LYS A 46 5.20 -6.13 13.28
N LYS A 47 4.87 -7.14 14.07
CA LYS A 47 5.19 -8.54 13.74
C LYS A 47 4.47 -9.04 12.49
N PHE A 48 3.32 -8.48 12.15
CA PHE A 48 2.56 -8.89 10.96
C PHE A 48 3.17 -8.38 9.65
N ILE A 49 4.09 -7.42 9.71
CA ILE A 49 4.80 -6.91 8.53
C ILE A 49 6.10 -7.69 8.39
N VAL A 50 6.17 -8.51 7.34
CA VAL A 50 7.31 -9.40 7.08
C VAL A 50 8.08 -8.89 5.88
N VAL A 51 9.36 -8.59 6.06
CA VAL A 51 10.26 -8.18 4.97
C VAL A 51 10.72 -9.42 4.22
N LYS A 52 10.58 -9.41 2.90
CA LYS A 52 10.99 -10.55 2.07
C LYS A 52 11.72 -10.06 0.81
N PRO A 53 12.92 -10.57 0.53
CA PRO A 53 13.62 -10.24 -0.71
C PRO A 53 13.00 -10.98 -1.89
N VAL A 54 13.14 -10.43 -3.09
CA VAL A 54 12.80 -11.13 -4.33
C VAL A 54 13.81 -12.24 -4.60
N ASN A 55 13.35 -13.36 -5.15
CA ASN A 55 14.24 -14.46 -5.55
C ASN A 55 15.05 -14.12 -6.79
N ASN A 56 14.47 -13.34 -7.71
CA ASN A 56 15.12 -12.95 -8.95
C ASN A 56 15.27 -11.43 -9.05
N PRO A 57 16.36 -10.85 -8.52
CA PRO A 57 16.62 -9.42 -8.60
C PRO A 57 16.70 -8.86 -10.02
N GLU A 58 17.12 -9.70 -10.98
CA GLU A 58 17.22 -9.28 -12.39
C GLU A 58 15.85 -8.97 -12.98
N SER A 59 14.83 -9.74 -12.63
CA SER A 59 13.45 -9.47 -13.06
C SER A 59 12.99 -8.11 -12.60
N ALA A 60 13.28 -7.73 -11.35
CA ALA A 60 12.97 -6.41 -10.84
C ALA A 60 13.73 -5.30 -11.56
N SER A 61 15.01 -5.51 -11.86
CA SER A 61 15.84 -4.56 -12.63
C SER A 61 15.32 -4.34 -14.04
N ILE A 62 14.93 -5.42 -14.72
CA ILE A 62 14.36 -5.35 -16.07
C ILE A 62 13.04 -4.58 -16.04
N LEU A 63 12.16 -4.91 -15.12
CA LEU A 63 10.87 -4.26 -14.98
C LEU A 63 11.00 -2.78 -14.68
N LYS A 64 11.93 -2.43 -13.78
CA LYS A 64 12.24 -1.04 -13.44
C LYS A 64 12.62 -0.22 -14.67
N ARG A 65 13.52 -0.75 -15.50
CA ARG A 65 14.00 -0.07 -16.71
C ARG A 65 12.94 -0.01 -17.81
N ALA A 66 12.26 -1.12 -18.04
CA ALA A 66 11.29 -1.24 -19.13
C ALA A 66 10.01 -0.42 -18.87
N ALA A 67 9.54 -0.39 -17.63
CA ALA A 67 8.29 0.26 -17.26
C ALA A 67 8.48 1.62 -16.58
N GLY A 68 9.72 2.02 -16.28
CA GLY A 68 10.00 3.29 -15.63
C GLY A 68 9.51 3.36 -14.19
N LEU A 69 9.51 2.23 -13.48
CA LEU A 69 9.11 2.13 -12.08
C LEU A 69 10.29 2.40 -11.15
N ASP A 70 10.01 2.72 -9.90
CA ASP A 70 11.07 2.76 -8.89
C ASP A 70 11.42 1.35 -8.40
N GLN A 71 12.44 1.24 -7.55
CA GLN A 71 12.91 -0.06 -7.07
C GLN A 71 11.86 -0.77 -6.21
N GLY A 72 11.21 -0.04 -5.31
CA GLY A 72 10.19 -0.60 -4.43
C GLY A 72 8.99 -1.15 -5.19
N GLU A 73 8.48 -0.40 -6.14
CA GLU A 73 7.36 -0.82 -7.00
C GLU A 73 7.72 -2.06 -7.81
N SER A 74 8.91 -2.06 -8.41
CA SER A 74 9.40 -3.17 -9.23
C SER A 74 9.53 -4.45 -8.41
N GLU A 75 10.11 -4.37 -7.23
CA GLU A 75 10.23 -5.52 -6.33
C GLU A 75 8.88 -5.99 -5.81
N ALA A 76 7.95 -5.08 -5.51
CA ALA A 76 6.62 -5.45 -5.06
C ALA A 76 5.87 -6.26 -6.13
N ILE A 77 5.96 -5.86 -7.38
CA ILE A 77 5.34 -6.57 -8.50
C ILE A 77 5.99 -7.95 -8.69
N VAL A 78 7.31 -8.01 -8.72
CA VAL A 78 8.04 -9.28 -8.89
C VAL A 78 7.76 -10.22 -7.73
N LEU A 79 7.80 -9.73 -6.50
CA LEU A 79 7.51 -10.54 -5.31
C LEU A 79 6.08 -11.09 -5.36
N SER A 80 5.12 -10.26 -5.75
CA SER A 80 3.72 -10.68 -5.92
C SER A 80 3.59 -11.82 -6.93
N ASP A 81 4.29 -11.74 -8.05
CA ASP A 81 4.30 -12.79 -9.07
C ASP A 81 4.99 -14.07 -8.58
N GLU A 82 6.17 -13.95 -7.96
CA GLU A 82 6.92 -15.09 -7.43
C GLU A 82 6.12 -15.90 -6.40
N LEU A 83 5.42 -15.20 -5.51
CA LEU A 83 4.67 -15.80 -4.41
C LEU A 83 3.22 -16.14 -4.76
N LYS A 84 2.77 -15.79 -5.96
CA LYS A 84 1.35 -15.90 -6.34
C LYS A 84 0.44 -15.24 -5.31
N ALA A 85 0.79 -14.01 -4.94
CA ALA A 85 0.05 -13.26 -3.93
C ALA A 85 -1.40 -13.05 -4.37
N ASP A 86 -2.30 -13.11 -3.39
CA ASP A 86 -3.74 -12.89 -3.64
C ASP A 86 -4.05 -11.43 -3.98
N LEU A 87 -3.25 -10.51 -3.43
CA LEU A 87 -3.49 -9.08 -3.57
C LEU A 87 -2.16 -8.32 -3.46
N LEU A 88 -1.97 -7.35 -4.34
CA LEU A 88 -0.87 -6.40 -4.30
C LEU A 88 -1.39 -5.03 -3.89
N LEU A 89 -0.82 -4.45 -2.85
CA LEU A 89 -1.15 -3.09 -2.42
C LEU A 89 -0.28 -2.09 -3.18
N MET A 90 -0.89 -1.24 -3.97
CA MET A 90 -0.18 -0.30 -4.84
C MET A 90 -1.00 0.98 -5.01
N ASP A 91 -0.41 2.13 -4.65
CA ASP A 91 -1.06 3.43 -4.80
C ASP A 91 -0.67 4.16 -6.08
N GLU A 92 0.59 4.05 -6.50
CA GLU A 92 1.12 4.82 -7.61
C GLU A 92 0.53 4.38 -8.95
N ALA A 93 0.07 5.35 -9.76
CA ALA A 93 -0.64 5.10 -11.00
C ALA A 93 0.16 4.22 -11.97
N LYS A 94 1.46 4.48 -12.11
CA LYS A 94 2.34 3.74 -13.01
C LYS A 94 2.46 2.27 -12.58
N GLY A 95 2.68 2.03 -11.29
CA GLY A 95 2.75 0.68 -10.73
C GLY A 95 1.42 -0.05 -10.86
N ARG A 96 0.29 0.64 -10.64
CA ARG A 96 -1.04 0.06 -10.81
C ARG A 96 -1.30 -0.37 -12.26
N ASN A 97 -0.91 0.46 -13.23
CA ASN A 97 -1.08 0.13 -14.65
C ASN A 97 -0.28 -1.10 -15.06
N VAL A 98 0.98 -1.16 -14.65
CA VAL A 98 1.85 -2.31 -14.96
C VAL A 98 1.30 -3.58 -14.29
N SER A 99 0.91 -3.50 -13.04
CA SER A 99 0.33 -4.62 -12.29
C SER A 99 -0.93 -5.15 -12.95
N ALA A 100 -1.81 -4.25 -13.40
CA ALA A 100 -3.04 -4.62 -14.10
C ALA A 100 -2.75 -5.32 -15.43
N GLN A 101 -1.76 -4.84 -16.20
CA GLN A 101 -1.33 -5.48 -17.44
C GLN A 101 -0.78 -6.89 -17.21
N MET A 102 -0.18 -7.14 -16.06
CA MET A 102 0.32 -8.45 -15.66
C MET A 102 -0.76 -9.36 -15.07
N GLY A 103 -1.99 -8.90 -14.98
CA GLY A 103 -3.11 -9.66 -14.43
C GLY A 103 -3.10 -9.79 -12.90
N LEU A 104 -2.38 -8.92 -12.20
CA LEU A 104 -2.35 -8.90 -10.74
C LEU A 104 -3.57 -8.18 -10.18
N ARG A 105 -4.10 -8.68 -9.07
CA ARG A 105 -5.15 -7.98 -8.32
C ARG A 105 -4.48 -6.90 -7.48
N ILE A 106 -4.97 -5.68 -7.60
CA ILE A 106 -4.40 -4.52 -6.91
C ILE A 106 -5.45 -3.79 -6.07
N MET A 107 -4.98 -3.17 -5.00
CA MET A 107 -5.79 -2.31 -4.12
C MET A 107 -4.93 -1.14 -3.66
N GLY A 108 -5.49 0.05 -3.71
CA GLY A 108 -4.87 1.25 -3.16
C GLY A 108 -5.38 1.57 -1.76
N THR A 109 -4.91 2.67 -1.18
CA THR A 109 -5.28 3.09 0.17
C THR A 109 -6.80 3.30 0.30
N ILE A 110 -7.45 3.90 -0.67
CA ILE A 110 -8.90 4.11 -0.65
C ILE A 110 -9.64 2.76 -0.63
N GLY A 111 -9.17 1.79 -1.42
CA GLY A 111 -9.71 0.43 -1.41
C GLY A 111 -9.59 -0.24 -0.05
N ILE A 112 -8.48 -0.02 0.65
CA ILE A 112 -8.27 -0.54 2.01
C ILE A 112 -9.28 0.08 2.98
N LEU A 113 -9.50 1.40 2.92
CA LEU A 113 -10.49 2.07 3.77
C LEU A 113 -11.91 1.56 3.49
N MET A 114 -12.25 1.34 2.22
CA MET A 114 -13.54 0.77 1.84
C MET A 114 -13.72 -0.65 2.36
N ALA A 115 -12.71 -1.49 2.19
CA ALA A 115 -12.74 -2.86 2.70
C ALA A 115 -12.90 -2.87 4.23
N ALA A 116 -12.18 -2.00 4.93
CA ALA A 116 -12.30 -1.88 6.38
C ALA A 116 -13.70 -1.43 6.81
N TYR A 117 -14.32 -0.54 6.06
CA TYR A 117 -15.69 -0.12 6.30
C TYR A 117 -16.69 -1.26 6.06
N GLU A 118 -16.54 -1.99 4.98
CA GLU A 118 -17.40 -3.13 4.64
C GLU A 118 -17.28 -4.28 5.65
N GLU A 119 -16.10 -4.48 6.21
CA GLU A 119 -15.83 -5.48 7.25
C GLU A 119 -16.16 -4.98 8.67
N HIS A 120 -16.74 -3.78 8.79
CA HIS A 120 -17.09 -3.15 10.07
C HIS A 120 -15.89 -2.85 11.00
N GLU A 121 -14.70 -2.75 10.43
CA GLU A 121 -13.50 -2.32 11.16
C GLU A 121 -13.40 -0.79 11.28
N LEU A 122 -14.12 -0.07 10.44
CA LEU A 122 -14.27 1.38 10.48
C LEU A 122 -15.73 1.79 10.38
N THR A 123 -16.09 2.81 11.14
CA THR A 123 -17.37 3.51 10.96
C THR A 123 -17.26 4.53 9.82
N SER A 124 -18.40 5.07 9.36
CA SER A 124 -18.43 6.14 8.36
C SER A 124 -17.61 7.35 8.81
N ASP A 125 -17.74 7.73 10.08
CA ASP A 125 -17.01 8.88 10.63
C ASP A 125 -15.50 8.63 10.67
N GLU A 126 -15.09 7.42 11.04
CA GLU A 126 -13.68 7.04 11.03
C GLU A 126 -13.09 7.05 9.60
N VAL A 127 -13.86 6.60 8.60
CA VAL A 127 -13.43 6.70 7.20
C VAL A 127 -13.23 8.15 6.79
N ARG A 128 -14.18 9.03 7.12
CA ARG A 128 -14.04 10.47 6.83
C ARG A 128 -12.82 11.07 7.52
N GLU A 129 -12.58 10.71 8.77
CA GLU A 129 -11.38 11.15 9.50
C GLU A 129 -10.09 10.66 8.84
N CYS A 130 -10.05 9.40 8.39
CA CYS A 130 -8.92 8.86 7.65
C CYS A 130 -8.65 9.66 6.37
N VAL A 131 -9.69 9.96 5.60
CA VAL A 131 -9.57 10.74 4.37
C VAL A 131 -9.05 12.15 4.65
N ASN A 132 -9.60 12.81 5.68
CA ASN A 132 -9.13 14.13 6.10
C ASN A 132 -7.66 14.08 6.52
N GLY A 133 -7.28 13.04 7.26
CA GLY A 133 -5.89 12.81 7.66
C GLY A 133 -4.95 12.64 6.48
N LEU A 134 -5.36 11.90 5.45
CA LEU A 134 -4.58 11.74 4.22
C LEU A 134 -4.39 13.07 3.50
N GLN A 135 -5.43 13.88 3.41
CA GLN A 135 -5.34 15.21 2.80
C GLN A 135 -4.41 16.12 3.59
N ARG A 136 -4.50 16.13 4.92
CA ARG A 136 -3.58 16.90 5.80
C ARG A 136 -2.13 16.45 5.64
N ALA A 137 -1.92 15.16 5.39
CA ALA A 137 -0.58 14.61 5.17
C ALA A 137 -0.05 14.83 3.75
N GLY A 138 -0.77 15.55 2.92
CA GLY A 138 -0.38 15.83 1.54
C GLY A 138 -0.56 14.66 0.56
N ARG A 139 -1.32 13.65 0.97
CA ARG A 139 -1.62 12.50 0.10
C ARG A 139 -2.80 12.86 -0.80
N HIS A 140 -2.56 12.86 -2.11
CA HIS A 140 -3.59 13.22 -3.07
C HIS A 140 -4.60 12.10 -3.25
N ILE A 141 -5.88 12.46 -3.14
CA ILE A 141 -7.00 11.57 -3.46
C ILE A 141 -7.71 12.17 -4.66
N GLY A 142 -7.78 11.43 -5.77
CA GLY A 142 -8.50 11.90 -6.94
C GLY A 142 -9.97 12.17 -6.63
N GLN A 143 -10.51 13.25 -7.20
CA GLN A 143 -11.89 13.69 -6.96
C GLN A 143 -12.92 12.58 -7.21
N ARG A 144 -12.71 11.80 -8.27
CA ARG A 144 -13.58 10.69 -8.61
C ARG A 144 -13.59 9.59 -7.54
N HIS A 145 -12.41 9.23 -7.03
CA HIS A 145 -12.28 8.23 -5.97
C HIS A 145 -12.90 8.73 -4.66
N TYR A 146 -12.71 9.99 -4.34
CA TYR A 146 -13.29 10.63 -3.16
C TYR A 146 -14.82 10.60 -3.22
N GLN A 147 -15.40 11.00 -4.36
CA GLN A 147 -16.85 10.97 -4.56
C GLN A 147 -17.43 9.55 -4.47
N MET A 148 -16.74 8.60 -5.07
CA MET A 148 -17.14 7.18 -5.01
C MET A 148 -17.12 6.67 -3.57
N LEU A 149 -16.09 7.00 -2.80
CA LEU A 149 -15.97 6.63 -1.40
C LEU A 149 -17.16 7.20 -0.60
N LEU A 150 -17.40 8.51 -0.70
CA LEU A 150 -18.49 9.17 0.02
C LEU A 150 -19.85 8.58 -0.31
N SER A 151 -20.08 8.19 -1.57
CA SER A 151 -21.35 7.63 -2.02
C SER A 151 -21.66 6.25 -1.39
N ARG A 152 -20.64 5.54 -0.91
CA ARG A 152 -20.78 4.23 -0.30
C ARG A 152 -20.92 4.28 1.23
N LEU A 153 -20.60 5.41 1.83
CA LEU A 153 -20.72 5.55 3.28
C LEU A 153 -22.20 5.75 3.66
N LYS A 154 -22.64 4.99 4.63
CA LYS A 154 -23.95 5.16 5.23
C LYS A 154 -23.81 5.98 6.52
N ASP A 155 -24.67 6.92 6.69
CA ASP A 155 -24.69 7.74 7.89
C ASP A 155 -25.27 6.99 9.09
#